data_5a39abc2caaf3f1796feed362e30bbd4
#
_entry.id   5a39abc2caaf3f1796feed362e30bbd4
#
_cell.length_a   1.000
_cell.length_b   1.000
_cell.length_c   1.000
_cell.angle_alpha   90.00
_cell.angle_beta   90.00
_cell.angle_gamma   90.00
#
_symmetry.space_group_name_H-M   'P 1'
#
loop_
_entity.id
_entity.type
_entity.pdbx_description
1 polymer ?
#
loop_
_entity_poly.entity_id
_entity_poly.type
_entity_poly.pdbx_seq_one_letter_code
_entity_poly.pdbx_strand_id
1 'polypeptide(L)'
;MKKRLDIMMVEQGLAPSREKAKAYIMAGEVYVNGQKEDKAGSMFAETVKLEVRGKTLPYVRRGGLKLEKAMKNFGVTLKDKVCMDVGASTGGFTDCMLQNGAVKVYSIDVGYGQLDWKLRNDPRVVCMEKTNIRYVVPEDLEGPAAFSSIDVSFISLTKVLLPVRNLLTEDGEIVCLIKPQFEAGREKVGKKGVVRDPKVHEEVIEKVRDYAMSIFMEPCHLSFSPIKGPEGNIEYLLHLKKHPEGTEVPVSLDVSVEDVVKEAHGQLD
;
A
#
# COMPACT_ATOMS: atom_id res chain seq x y z
N MET A 1 31.70 -28.59 -9.00
CA MET A 1 31.28 -28.04 -10.30
C MET A 1 31.02 -26.57 -10.21
N LYS A 2 31.11 -25.75 -11.27
CA LYS A 2 30.71 -24.34 -11.17
C LYS A 2 29.30 -24.20 -11.71
N LYS A 3 28.46 -23.47 -11.00
CA LYS A 3 27.07 -23.16 -11.36
C LYS A 3 26.81 -21.66 -11.37
N ARG A 4 25.82 -21.24 -12.14
CA ARG A 4 25.37 -19.85 -12.17
C ARG A 4 24.74 -19.44 -10.83
N LEU A 5 25.02 -18.23 -10.40
CA LEU A 5 24.52 -17.70 -9.13
C LEU A 5 22.99 -17.71 -9.04
N ASP A 6 22.28 -17.28 -10.12
CA ASP A 6 20.81 -17.28 -10.15
C ASP A 6 20.19 -18.67 -10.02
N ILE A 7 20.88 -19.72 -10.49
CA ILE A 7 20.45 -21.12 -10.37
C ILE A 7 20.73 -21.62 -8.94
N MET A 8 21.93 -21.39 -8.42
CA MET A 8 22.32 -21.81 -7.08
C MET A 8 21.41 -21.25 -6.00
N MET A 9 20.98 -19.98 -6.14
CA MET A 9 20.05 -19.35 -5.19
C MET A 9 18.69 -20.06 -5.14
N VAL A 10 18.18 -20.54 -6.27
CA VAL A 10 16.92 -21.30 -6.31
C VAL A 10 17.12 -22.70 -5.71
N GLU A 11 18.19 -23.39 -6.08
CA GLU A 11 18.52 -24.72 -5.56
C GLU A 11 18.72 -24.74 -4.03
N GLN A 12 19.28 -23.65 -3.48
CA GLN A 12 19.48 -23.49 -2.03
C GLN A 12 18.26 -22.88 -1.29
N GLY A 13 17.15 -22.64 -1.99
CA GLY A 13 15.93 -22.07 -1.38
C GLY A 13 16.06 -20.60 -0.99
N LEU A 14 17.09 -19.88 -1.47
CA LEU A 14 17.33 -18.46 -1.20
C LEU A 14 16.48 -17.54 -2.09
N ALA A 15 15.88 -18.08 -3.14
CA ALA A 15 14.91 -17.39 -3.98
C ALA A 15 13.87 -18.38 -4.52
N PRO A 16 12.58 -17.97 -4.65
CA PRO A 16 11.52 -18.85 -5.12
C PRO A 16 11.55 -19.12 -6.62
N SER A 17 12.22 -18.28 -7.40
CA SER A 17 12.41 -18.44 -8.86
C SER A 17 13.70 -17.78 -9.32
N ARG A 18 14.15 -18.11 -10.55
CA ARG A 18 15.34 -17.49 -11.17
C ARG A 18 15.14 -15.99 -11.42
N GLU A 19 13.93 -15.55 -11.74
CA GLU A 19 13.60 -14.13 -11.93
C GLU A 19 13.75 -13.37 -10.59
N LYS A 20 13.29 -13.95 -9.48
CA LYS A 20 13.50 -13.38 -8.16
C LYS A 20 14.96 -13.39 -7.73
N ALA A 21 15.69 -14.47 -8.00
CA ALA A 21 17.13 -14.53 -7.77
C ALA A 21 17.87 -13.40 -8.50
N LYS A 22 17.56 -13.17 -9.79
CA LYS A 22 18.12 -12.06 -10.56
C LYS A 22 17.78 -10.71 -9.95
N ALA A 23 16.55 -10.51 -9.50
CA ALA A 23 16.12 -9.27 -8.87
C ALA A 23 16.93 -8.99 -7.59
N TYR A 24 17.14 -9.97 -6.72
CA TYR A 24 17.96 -9.83 -5.51
C TYR A 24 19.42 -9.52 -5.83
N ILE A 25 19.99 -10.18 -6.84
CA ILE A 25 21.37 -9.96 -7.29
C ILE A 25 21.53 -8.53 -7.83
N MET A 26 20.62 -8.09 -8.72
CA MET A 26 20.65 -6.75 -9.30
C MET A 26 20.36 -5.65 -8.27
N ALA A 27 19.60 -5.95 -7.22
CA ALA A 27 19.41 -5.06 -6.07
C ALA A 27 20.66 -4.98 -5.17
N GLY A 28 21.66 -5.83 -5.42
CA GLY A 28 22.88 -5.90 -4.64
C GLY A 28 22.69 -6.45 -3.24
N GLU A 29 21.72 -7.32 -3.08
CA GLU A 29 21.37 -7.97 -1.80
C GLU A 29 22.08 -9.31 -1.61
N VAL A 30 22.74 -9.82 -2.65
CA VAL A 30 23.37 -11.15 -2.65
C VAL A 30 24.86 -11.04 -2.36
N TYR A 31 25.33 -11.87 -1.44
CA TYR A 31 26.74 -11.97 -1.04
C TYR A 31 27.24 -13.41 -1.22
N VAL A 32 28.40 -13.54 -1.85
CA VAL A 32 29.10 -14.80 -2.06
C VAL A 32 30.36 -14.76 -1.22
N ASN A 33 30.48 -15.67 -0.24
CA ASN A 33 31.59 -15.69 0.72
C ASN A 33 31.84 -14.31 1.40
N GLY A 34 30.73 -13.57 1.67
CA GLY A 34 30.77 -12.24 2.31
C GLY A 34 31.06 -11.08 1.36
N GLN A 35 31.32 -11.30 0.07
CA GLN A 35 31.49 -10.26 -0.94
C GLN A 35 30.21 -10.07 -1.73
N LYS A 36 29.80 -8.80 -1.93
CA LYS A 36 28.64 -8.44 -2.73
C LYS A 36 28.81 -8.86 -4.19
N GLU A 37 27.77 -9.46 -4.77
CA GLU A 37 27.72 -9.86 -6.18
C GLU A 37 26.46 -9.27 -6.84
N ASP A 38 26.63 -8.62 -7.99
CA ASP A 38 25.58 -7.94 -8.73
C ASP A 38 25.29 -8.55 -10.13
N LYS A 39 26.02 -9.60 -10.50
CA LYS A 39 25.86 -10.27 -11.80
C LYS A 39 25.23 -11.64 -11.66
N ALA A 40 23.98 -11.77 -12.06
CA ALA A 40 23.22 -13.02 -11.97
C ALA A 40 23.83 -14.20 -12.75
N GLY A 41 24.60 -13.92 -13.77
CA GLY A 41 25.30 -14.91 -14.60
C GLY A 41 26.64 -15.38 -14.06
N SER A 42 27.17 -14.78 -12.99
CA SER A 42 28.45 -15.18 -12.40
C SER A 42 28.47 -16.64 -12.01
N MET A 43 29.62 -17.29 -12.23
CA MET A 43 29.81 -18.73 -12.03
C MET A 43 30.62 -18.98 -10.76
N PHE A 44 30.04 -19.68 -9.80
CA PHE A 44 30.68 -20.02 -8.54
C PHE A 44 30.75 -21.53 -8.31
N ALA A 45 31.69 -21.99 -7.47
CA ALA A 45 31.70 -23.36 -7.00
C ALA A 45 30.47 -23.62 -6.12
N GLU A 46 29.92 -24.82 -6.17
CA GLU A 46 28.74 -25.18 -5.37
C GLU A 46 28.97 -25.09 -3.86
N THR A 47 30.21 -25.07 -3.44
CA THR A 47 30.65 -25.00 -2.03
C THR A 47 30.71 -23.59 -1.45
N VAL A 48 30.46 -22.54 -2.25
CA VAL A 48 30.48 -21.17 -1.73
C VAL A 48 29.30 -20.90 -0.83
N LYS A 49 29.52 -20.10 0.20
CA LYS A 49 28.47 -19.62 1.09
C LYS A 49 27.70 -18.51 0.39
N LEU A 50 26.40 -18.71 0.14
CA LEU A 50 25.52 -17.69 -0.36
C LEU A 50 24.72 -17.09 0.79
N GLU A 51 24.61 -15.77 0.80
CA GLU A 51 23.80 -15.02 1.75
C GLU A 51 23.00 -13.96 1.00
N VAL A 52 21.71 -13.86 1.29
CA VAL A 52 20.89 -12.72 0.87
C VAL A 52 20.84 -11.77 2.05
N ARG A 53 21.53 -10.63 1.95
CA ARG A 53 21.59 -9.57 2.96
C ARG A 53 20.76 -8.38 2.45
N GLY A 54 19.50 -8.56 2.27
CA GLY A 54 18.51 -7.52 2.04
C GLY A 54 17.37 -7.82 2.98
N LYS A 55 16.61 -6.81 3.36
CA LYS A 55 15.28 -7.06 3.90
C LYS A 55 14.50 -7.65 2.73
N THR A 56 14.35 -8.97 2.69
CA THR A 56 13.33 -9.59 1.85
C THR A 56 12.05 -8.82 2.15
N LEU A 57 11.48 -8.19 1.13
CA LEU A 57 10.21 -7.49 1.30
C LEU A 57 9.25 -8.50 1.94
N PRO A 58 8.69 -8.22 3.11
CA PRO A 58 7.78 -9.16 3.79
C PRO A 58 6.52 -9.41 2.96
N TYR A 59 6.24 -8.54 1.99
CA TYR A 59 5.06 -8.56 1.14
C TYR A 59 5.43 -8.73 -0.33
N VAL A 60 4.50 -9.20 -1.15
CA VAL A 60 4.67 -9.37 -2.62
C VAL A 60 5.15 -8.09 -3.31
N ARG A 61 4.89 -6.91 -2.71
CA ARG A 61 5.37 -5.60 -3.17
C ARG A 61 5.60 -4.64 -2.00
N ARG A 62 6.49 -3.65 -2.24
CA ARG A 62 6.84 -2.60 -1.27
C ARG A 62 5.64 -1.78 -0.76
N GLY A 63 4.52 -1.77 -1.51
CA GLY A 63 3.28 -1.12 -1.08
C GLY A 63 2.79 -1.62 0.28
N GLY A 64 2.95 -2.91 0.59
CA GLY A 64 2.57 -3.48 1.89
C GLY A 64 3.20 -2.78 3.09
N LEU A 65 4.41 -2.22 2.94
CA LEU A 65 5.07 -1.44 4.00
C LEU A 65 4.31 -0.16 4.39
N LYS A 66 3.53 0.40 3.47
CA LYS A 66 2.70 1.60 3.74
C LYS A 66 1.56 1.24 4.70
N LEU A 67 0.84 0.15 4.40
CA LEU A 67 -0.23 -0.34 5.28
C LEU A 67 0.32 -0.84 6.62
N GLU A 68 1.45 -1.55 6.62
CA GLU A 68 2.11 -1.97 7.85
C GLU A 68 2.43 -0.79 8.77
N LYS A 69 2.99 0.31 8.22
CA LYS A 69 3.25 1.53 8.99
C LYS A 69 1.95 2.11 9.56
N ALA A 70 0.90 2.20 8.75
CA ALA A 70 -0.40 2.70 9.19
C ALA A 70 -0.96 1.85 10.34
N MET A 71 -0.99 0.53 10.19
CA MET A 71 -1.47 -0.38 11.23
C MET A 71 -0.72 -0.20 12.54
N LYS A 72 0.62 -0.16 12.47
CA LYS A 72 1.48 0.01 13.64
C LYS A 72 1.28 1.36 14.33
N ASN A 73 1.22 2.46 13.55
CA ASN A 73 1.15 3.81 14.10
C ASN A 73 -0.26 4.15 14.62
N PHE A 74 -1.30 3.60 13.99
CA PHE A 74 -2.70 3.92 14.29
C PHE A 74 -3.40 2.89 15.17
N GLY A 75 -2.71 1.79 15.52
CA GLY A 75 -3.28 0.72 16.32
C GLY A 75 -4.38 -0.08 15.59
N VAL A 76 -4.42 -0.06 14.27
CA VAL A 76 -5.42 -0.80 13.47
C VAL A 76 -5.10 -2.29 13.50
N THR A 77 -6.11 -3.11 13.80
CA THR A 77 -6.01 -4.57 13.79
C THR A 77 -6.91 -5.16 12.72
N LEU A 78 -6.41 -6.18 12.01
CA LEU A 78 -7.15 -6.83 10.92
C LEU A 78 -7.53 -8.28 11.22
N LYS A 79 -7.17 -8.76 12.41
CA LYS A 79 -7.45 -10.12 12.82
C LYS A 79 -8.96 -10.40 12.77
N ASP A 80 -9.31 -11.47 12.10
CA ASP A 80 -10.68 -11.97 11.92
C ASP A 80 -11.61 -11.02 11.15
N LYS A 81 -11.06 -9.99 10.47
CA LYS A 81 -11.83 -9.00 9.69
C LYS A 81 -11.97 -9.42 8.22
N VAL A 82 -13.12 -9.07 7.63
CA VAL A 82 -13.32 -8.98 6.19
C VAL A 82 -12.82 -7.61 5.74
N CYS A 83 -11.96 -7.56 4.74
CA CYS A 83 -11.28 -6.36 4.29
C CYS A 83 -11.51 -6.09 2.79
N MET A 84 -11.32 -4.83 2.38
CA MET A 84 -11.22 -4.43 0.97
C MET A 84 -9.87 -3.78 0.72
N ASP A 85 -9.24 -4.12 -0.40
CA ASP A 85 -8.05 -3.46 -0.94
C ASP A 85 -8.43 -2.74 -2.24
N VAL A 86 -8.64 -1.43 -2.16
CA VAL A 86 -9.08 -0.60 -3.27
C VAL A 86 -7.88 0.03 -3.97
N GLY A 87 -7.66 -0.38 -5.21
CA GLY A 87 -6.42 -0.12 -5.95
C GLY A 87 -5.38 -1.21 -5.66
N ALA A 88 -5.81 -2.48 -5.64
CA ALA A 88 -5.00 -3.62 -5.21
C ALA A 88 -3.73 -3.81 -6.05
N SER A 89 -3.75 -3.45 -7.33
CA SER A 89 -2.60 -3.58 -8.25
C SER A 89 -1.97 -4.99 -8.15
N THR A 90 -0.71 -5.08 -7.75
CA THR A 90 -0.01 -6.36 -7.57
C THR A 90 -0.29 -7.06 -6.23
N GLY A 91 -1.07 -6.45 -5.33
CA GLY A 91 -1.54 -7.05 -4.10
C GLY A 91 -0.67 -6.81 -2.86
N GLY A 92 0.13 -5.73 -2.84
CA GLY A 92 0.97 -5.44 -1.67
C GLY A 92 0.17 -5.22 -0.39
N PHE A 93 -0.96 -4.51 -0.46
CA PHE A 93 -1.84 -4.30 0.69
C PHE A 93 -2.65 -5.57 1.00
N THR A 94 -3.18 -6.25 -0.02
CA THR A 94 -3.84 -7.55 0.14
C THR A 94 -2.97 -8.53 0.92
N ASP A 95 -1.69 -8.70 0.54
CA ASP A 95 -0.74 -9.59 1.22
C ASP A 95 -0.48 -9.15 2.67
N CYS A 96 -0.34 -7.84 2.90
CA CYS A 96 -0.22 -7.28 4.24
C CYS A 96 -1.45 -7.61 5.11
N MET A 97 -2.66 -7.45 4.58
CA MET A 97 -3.90 -7.77 5.30
C MET A 97 -3.96 -9.25 5.68
N LEU A 98 -3.67 -10.14 4.74
CA LEU A 98 -3.70 -11.59 4.97
C LEU A 98 -2.69 -12.04 6.01
N GLN A 99 -1.46 -11.48 5.99
CA GLN A 99 -0.42 -11.78 6.98
C GLN A 99 -0.78 -11.24 8.37
N ASN A 100 -1.64 -10.22 8.46
CA ASN A 100 -2.13 -9.64 9.70
C ASN A 100 -3.51 -10.18 10.13
N GLY A 101 -3.92 -11.34 9.59
CA GLY A 101 -5.05 -12.11 10.08
C GLY A 101 -6.40 -11.80 9.46
N ALA A 102 -6.46 -11.05 8.36
CA ALA A 102 -7.71 -10.87 7.60
C ALA A 102 -8.22 -12.25 7.13
N VAL A 103 -9.50 -12.50 7.33
CA VAL A 103 -10.15 -13.77 6.94
C VAL A 103 -10.63 -13.76 5.50
N LYS A 104 -10.89 -12.57 4.95
CA LYS A 104 -11.25 -12.36 3.54
C LYS A 104 -10.76 -11.00 3.08
N VAL A 105 -10.29 -10.89 1.84
CA VAL A 105 -9.90 -9.63 1.21
C VAL A 105 -10.49 -9.53 -0.18
N TYR A 106 -11.33 -8.52 -0.42
CA TYR A 106 -11.77 -8.13 -1.76
C TYR A 106 -10.69 -7.25 -2.39
N SER A 107 -9.96 -7.77 -3.35
CA SER A 107 -8.88 -7.06 -4.07
C SER A 107 -9.46 -6.42 -5.34
N ILE A 108 -9.77 -5.13 -5.24
CA ILE A 108 -10.52 -4.37 -6.26
C ILE A 108 -9.56 -3.49 -7.05
N ASP A 109 -9.52 -3.65 -8.37
CA ASP A 109 -8.69 -2.83 -9.26
C ASP A 109 -9.35 -2.66 -10.64
N VAL A 110 -9.15 -1.49 -11.25
CA VAL A 110 -9.59 -1.22 -12.63
C VAL A 110 -8.72 -1.92 -13.67
N GLY A 111 -7.49 -2.28 -13.30
CA GLY A 111 -6.55 -3.05 -14.12
C GLY A 111 -6.94 -4.52 -14.25
N TYR A 112 -6.13 -5.24 -15.01
CA TYR A 112 -6.32 -6.67 -15.25
C TYR A 112 -5.00 -7.44 -15.27
N GLY A 113 -4.98 -8.63 -14.66
CA GLY A 113 -3.84 -9.53 -14.68
C GLY A 113 -2.64 -9.05 -13.85
N GLN A 114 -2.85 -8.09 -12.93
CA GLN A 114 -1.77 -7.51 -12.13
C GLN A 114 -1.58 -8.21 -10.79
N LEU A 115 -2.66 -8.72 -10.19
CA LEU A 115 -2.60 -9.35 -8.88
C LEU A 115 -1.64 -10.54 -8.89
N ASP A 116 -0.75 -10.60 -7.92
CA ASP A 116 0.24 -11.67 -7.79
C ASP A 116 -0.43 -13.05 -7.78
N TRP A 117 0.17 -14.01 -8.49
CA TRP A 117 -0.39 -15.36 -8.65
C TRP A 117 -0.65 -16.07 -7.31
N LYS A 118 0.21 -15.87 -6.33
CA LYS A 118 0.03 -16.43 -4.98
C LYS A 118 -1.25 -15.92 -4.34
N LEU A 119 -1.54 -14.62 -4.47
CA LEU A 119 -2.73 -14.00 -3.90
C LEU A 119 -4.00 -14.39 -4.67
N ARG A 120 -3.89 -14.47 -5.99
CA ARG A 120 -5.01 -14.89 -6.85
C ARG A 120 -5.50 -16.31 -6.52
N ASN A 121 -4.62 -17.17 -6.02
CA ASN A 121 -4.96 -18.55 -5.63
C ASN A 121 -5.20 -18.72 -4.13
N ASP A 122 -5.11 -17.68 -3.32
CA ASP A 122 -5.44 -17.75 -1.89
C ASP A 122 -6.97 -17.77 -1.74
N PRO A 123 -7.55 -18.80 -1.08
CA PRO A 123 -9.01 -18.92 -0.94
C PRO A 123 -9.66 -17.77 -0.15
N ARG A 124 -8.88 -16.98 0.56
CA ARG A 124 -9.34 -15.80 1.29
C ARG A 124 -9.43 -14.56 0.41
N VAL A 125 -8.91 -14.60 -0.82
CA VAL A 125 -8.88 -13.44 -1.74
C VAL A 125 -9.98 -13.56 -2.78
N VAL A 126 -10.80 -12.52 -2.86
CA VAL A 126 -11.75 -12.32 -3.95
C VAL A 126 -11.15 -11.32 -4.93
N CYS A 127 -10.68 -11.81 -6.09
CA CYS A 127 -10.04 -10.98 -7.11
C CYS A 127 -11.11 -10.28 -7.96
N MET A 128 -11.24 -8.95 -7.79
CA MET A 128 -12.19 -8.09 -8.50
C MET A 128 -11.43 -7.14 -9.45
N GLU A 129 -10.81 -7.68 -10.48
CA GLU A 129 -10.15 -6.91 -11.54
C GLU A 129 -11.17 -6.36 -12.57
N LYS A 130 -10.75 -5.36 -13.38
CA LYS A 130 -11.63 -4.59 -14.28
C LYS A 130 -12.83 -3.97 -13.57
N THR A 131 -12.68 -3.71 -12.27
CA THR A 131 -13.76 -3.25 -11.40
C THR A 131 -13.46 -1.84 -10.91
N ASN A 132 -14.37 -0.92 -11.19
CA ASN A 132 -14.29 0.45 -10.69
C ASN A 132 -15.09 0.55 -9.40
N ILE A 133 -14.40 0.81 -8.29
CA ILE A 133 -15.00 0.89 -6.95
C ILE A 133 -16.21 1.85 -6.88
N ARG A 134 -16.27 2.88 -7.72
CA ARG A 134 -17.36 3.84 -7.73
C ARG A 134 -18.72 3.22 -8.11
N TYR A 135 -18.72 2.05 -8.71
CA TYR A 135 -19.90 1.34 -9.19
C TYR A 135 -20.15 0.02 -8.46
N VAL A 136 -19.29 -0.34 -7.51
CA VAL A 136 -19.50 -1.52 -6.66
C VAL A 136 -20.63 -1.22 -5.67
N VAL A 137 -21.59 -2.14 -5.58
CA VAL A 137 -22.72 -2.06 -4.67
C VAL A 137 -22.63 -3.18 -3.62
N PRO A 138 -23.35 -3.08 -2.49
CA PRO A 138 -23.30 -4.11 -1.44
C PRO A 138 -23.60 -5.53 -1.94
N GLU A 139 -24.44 -5.66 -2.96
CA GLU A 139 -24.83 -6.93 -3.57
C GLU A 139 -23.69 -7.63 -4.34
N ASP A 140 -22.65 -6.89 -4.71
CA ASP A 140 -21.44 -7.44 -5.35
C ASP A 140 -20.50 -8.12 -4.34
N LEU A 141 -20.75 -7.93 -3.05
CA LEU A 141 -19.96 -8.48 -1.95
C LEU A 141 -20.80 -9.52 -1.19
N GLU A 142 -20.13 -10.50 -0.60
CA GLU A 142 -20.79 -11.49 0.28
C GLU A 142 -21.16 -10.92 1.66
N GLY A 143 -20.93 -9.63 1.88
CA GLY A 143 -21.20 -8.89 3.10
C GLY A 143 -20.31 -7.67 3.25
N PRO A 144 -20.63 -6.75 4.17
CA PRO A 144 -19.89 -5.52 4.38
C PRO A 144 -18.48 -5.81 4.92
N ALA A 145 -17.52 -4.97 4.56
CA ALA A 145 -16.16 -5.06 5.07
C ALA A 145 -16.01 -4.25 6.38
N ALA A 146 -15.24 -4.78 7.32
CA ALA A 146 -14.90 -4.07 8.56
C ALA A 146 -13.72 -3.11 8.38
N PHE A 147 -12.94 -3.27 7.31
CA PHE A 147 -11.79 -2.43 7.00
C PHE A 147 -11.59 -2.28 5.49
N SER A 148 -11.16 -1.11 5.07
CA SER A 148 -10.69 -0.88 3.70
C SER A 148 -9.37 -0.12 3.67
N SER A 149 -8.45 -0.56 2.81
CA SER A 149 -7.36 0.29 2.34
C SER A 149 -7.71 0.93 1.01
N ILE A 150 -7.17 2.13 0.74
CA ILE A 150 -7.34 2.82 -0.55
C ILE A 150 -5.98 3.34 -1.02
N ASP A 151 -5.46 2.77 -2.11
CA ASP A 151 -4.22 3.20 -2.79
C ASP A 151 -4.47 3.37 -4.30
N VAL A 152 -5.31 4.34 -4.66
CA VAL A 152 -5.70 4.63 -6.04
C VAL A 152 -4.80 5.68 -6.70
N SER A 153 -4.76 5.68 -8.04
CA SER A 153 -3.99 6.64 -8.85
C SER A 153 -4.89 7.29 -9.90
N PHE A 154 -4.53 8.51 -10.29
CA PHE A 154 -5.21 9.30 -11.34
C PHE A 154 -6.67 9.67 -11.02
N ILE A 155 -7.05 9.64 -9.76
CA ILE A 155 -8.37 10.01 -9.27
C ILE A 155 -8.24 10.61 -7.86
N SER A 156 -9.08 11.59 -7.54
CA SER A 156 -9.17 12.14 -6.19
C SER A 156 -9.91 11.19 -5.25
N LEU A 157 -9.45 11.10 -4.00
CA LEU A 157 -10.11 10.36 -2.93
C LEU A 157 -11.55 10.83 -2.69
N THR A 158 -11.86 12.09 -2.96
CA THR A 158 -13.23 12.63 -2.85
C THR A 158 -14.24 11.95 -3.79
N LYS A 159 -13.76 11.21 -4.81
CA LYS A 159 -14.60 10.42 -5.71
C LYS A 159 -14.74 8.95 -5.30
N VAL A 160 -13.94 8.52 -4.33
CA VAL A 160 -13.78 7.10 -3.96
C VAL A 160 -14.28 6.83 -2.53
N LEU A 161 -14.08 7.78 -1.61
CA LEU A 161 -14.38 7.58 -0.18
C LEU A 161 -15.83 7.26 0.08
N LEU A 162 -16.80 7.97 -0.53
CA LEU A 162 -18.23 7.69 -0.31
C LEU A 162 -18.65 6.31 -0.83
N PRO A 163 -18.30 5.88 -2.06
CA PRO A 163 -18.54 4.51 -2.50
C PRO A 163 -17.97 3.46 -1.54
N VAL A 164 -16.72 3.62 -1.08
CA VAL A 164 -16.10 2.68 -0.12
C VAL A 164 -16.84 2.68 1.21
N ARG A 165 -17.17 3.86 1.75
CA ARG A 165 -17.94 3.98 3.01
C ARG A 165 -19.23 3.16 2.98
N ASN A 166 -19.94 3.19 1.85
CA ASN A 166 -21.21 2.48 1.71
C ASN A 166 -21.09 0.95 1.72
N LEU A 167 -19.89 0.43 1.54
CA LEU A 167 -19.56 -1.00 1.58
C LEU A 167 -19.03 -1.47 2.93
N LEU A 168 -18.87 -0.55 3.89
CA LEU A 168 -18.35 -0.86 5.23
C LEU A 168 -19.46 -1.21 6.22
N THR A 169 -19.10 -2.00 7.23
CA THR A 169 -19.89 -2.16 8.47
C THR A 169 -20.12 -0.79 9.15
N GLU A 170 -21.03 -0.74 10.13
CA GLU A 170 -21.33 0.52 10.83
C GLU A 170 -20.12 1.08 11.60
N ASP A 171 -19.25 0.22 12.09
CA ASP A 171 -17.99 0.53 12.79
C ASP A 171 -16.76 0.40 11.89
N GLY A 172 -16.96 0.39 10.57
CA GLY A 172 -15.91 0.17 9.60
C GLY A 172 -14.85 1.27 9.57
N GLU A 173 -13.64 0.88 9.23
CA GLU A 173 -12.45 1.76 9.21
C GLU A 173 -11.83 1.81 7.81
N ILE A 174 -11.22 2.94 7.47
CA ILE A 174 -10.46 3.14 6.23
C ILE A 174 -9.05 3.61 6.57
N VAL A 175 -8.05 3.08 5.89
CA VAL A 175 -6.73 3.71 5.73
C VAL A 175 -6.55 4.06 4.26
N CYS A 176 -6.48 5.36 3.93
CA CYS A 176 -6.29 5.80 2.56
C CYS A 176 -4.96 6.54 2.37
N LEU A 177 -4.39 6.44 1.17
CA LEU A 177 -3.23 7.21 0.74
C LEU A 177 -3.67 8.50 0.08
N ILE A 178 -3.31 9.63 0.68
CA ILE A 178 -3.43 10.94 0.06
C ILE A 178 -2.19 11.15 -0.80
N LYS A 179 -2.40 11.31 -2.09
CA LYS A 179 -1.36 11.53 -3.09
C LYS A 179 -1.49 12.94 -3.65
N PRO A 180 -0.64 13.89 -3.23
CA PRO A 180 -0.78 15.30 -3.61
C PRO A 180 -0.89 15.52 -5.13
N GLN A 181 -0.19 14.72 -5.92
CA GLN A 181 -0.22 14.81 -7.38
C GLN A 181 -1.58 14.50 -8.03
N PHE A 182 -2.48 13.81 -7.31
CA PHE A 182 -3.84 13.48 -7.79
C PHE A 182 -4.94 14.30 -7.10
N GLU A 183 -4.58 15.05 -6.06
CA GLU A 183 -5.49 15.89 -5.27
C GLU A 183 -5.36 17.39 -5.59
N ALA A 184 -4.15 17.86 -5.88
CA ALA A 184 -3.89 19.23 -6.29
C ALA A 184 -4.34 19.51 -7.73
N GLY A 185 -4.63 20.75 -8.05
CA GLY A 185 -4.87 21.18 -9.42
C GLY A 185 -3.62 21.00 -10.30
N ARG A 186 -3.81 20.86 -11.59
CA ARG A 186 -2.70 20.63 -12.55
C ARG A 186 -1.62 21.71 -12.49
N GLU A 187 -2.00 22.94 -12.17
CA GLU A 187 -1.12 24.10 -12.03
C GLU A 187 -0.13 23.97 -10.86
N LYS A 188 -0.46 23.15 -9.85
CA LYS A 188 0.38 22.90 -8.66
C LYS A 188 1.29 21.67 -8.82
N VAL A 189 1.15 20.94 -9.93
CA VAL A 189 1.95 19.74 -10.23
C VAL A 189 3.12 20.11 -11.12
N GLY A 190 4.35 19.85 -10.67
CA GLY A 190 5.56 20.15 -11.42
C GLY A 190 5.71 19.31 -12.70
N LYS A 191 6.64 19.72 -13.59
CA LYS A 191 6.88 19.09 -14.92
C LYS A 191 7.12 17.56 -14.90
N LYS A 192 7.56 17.01 -13.77
CA LYS A 192 7.80 15.58 -13.60
C LYS A 192 6.67 14.87 -12.85
N GLY A 193 5.51 15.50 -12.71
CA GLY A 193 4.39 14.90 -11.96
C GLY A 193 4.59 14.91 -10.44
N VAL A 194 5.48 15.77 -9.91
CA VAL A 194 5.81 15.84 -8.48
C VAL A 194 5.32 17.15 -7.89
N VAL A 195 4.60 17.07 -6.79
CA VAL A 195 4.25 18.22 -5.93
C VAL A 195 5.33 18.35 -4.84
N ARG A 196 5.96 19.51 -4.76
CA ARG A 196 7.09 19.78 -3.85
C ARG A 196 6.78 20.80 -2.77
N ASP A 197 5.77 21.65 -3.01
CA ASP A 197 5.42 22.71 -2.07
C ASP A 197 4.71 22.13 -0.84
N PRO A 198 5.27 22.24 0.37
CA PRO A 198 4.64 21.77 1.60
C PRO A 198 3.24 22.34 1.82
N LYS A 199 3.00 23.60 1.45
CA LYS A 199 1.67 24.22 1.59
C LYS A 199 0.62 23.53 0.71
N VAL A 200 1.02 23.08 -0.48
CA VAL A 200 0.10 22.33 -1.35
C VAL A 200 -0.20 20.94 -0.73
N HIS A 201 0.77 20.34 -0.03
CA HIS A 201 0.54 19.09 0.71
C HIS A 201 -0.46 19.31 1.85
N GLU A 202 -0.31 20.38 2.61
CA GLU A 202 -1.26 20.76 3.68
C GLU A 202 -2.67 20.95 3.12
N GLU A 203 -2.81 21.77 2.08
CA GLU A 203 -4.10 22.05 1.42
C GLU A 203 -4.81 20.76 0.95
N VAL A 204 -4.09 19.81 0.34
CA VAL A 204 -4.72 18.58 -0.15
C VAL A 204 -5.10 17.64 0.98
N ILE A 205 -4.31 17.58 2.06
CA ILE A 205 -4.66 16.80 3.26
C ILE A 205 -5.93 17.34 3.89
N GLU A 206 -5.99 18.67 4.10
CA GLU A 206 -7.17 19.33 4.65
C GLU A 206 -8.41 19.13 3.78
N LYS A 207 -8.30 19.29 2.49
CA LYS A 207 -9.38 19.03 1.54
C LYS A 207 -9.94 17.60 1.66
N VAL A 208 -9.07 16.60 1.76
CA VAL A 208 -9.50 15.19 1.88
C VAL A 208 -10.13 14.93 3.25
N ARG A 209 -9.53 15.48 4.33
CA ARG A 209 -10.07 15.43 5.69
C ARG A 209 -11.48 16.03 5.76
N ASP A 210 -11.66 17.23 5.26
CA ASP A 210 -12.93 17.94 5.32
C ASP A 210 -14.01 17.24 4.49
N TYR A 211 -13.64 16.70 3.34
CA TYR A 211 -14.54 15.84 2.57
C TYR A 211 -14.93 14.58 3.33
N ALA A 212 -13.98 13.90 3.98
CA ALA A 212 -14.28 12.71 4.78
C ALA A 212 -15.29 13.02 5.89
N MET A 213 -15.10 14.13 6.60
CA MET A 213 -16.06 14.58 7.64
C MET A 213 -17.44 14.86 7.06
N SER A 214 -17.53 15.46 5.88
CA SER A 214 -18.80 15.76 5.20
C SER A 214 -19.62 14.51 4.82
N ILE A 215 -18.97 13.36 4.76
CA ILE A 215 -19.59 12.05 4.49
C ILE A 215 -19.59 11.15 5.74
N PHE A 216 -19.54 11.70 6.92
CA PHE A 216 -19.59 10.99 8.20
C PHE A 216 -18.46 9.98 8.40
N MET A 217 -17.25 10.33 7.96
CA MET A 217 -16.02 9.60 8.24
C MET A 217 -15.12 10.46 9.14
N GLU A 218 -14.88 9.99 10.37
CA GLU A 218 -14.03 10.68 11.35
C GLU A 218 -12.55 10.52 11.02
N PRO A 219 -11.79 11.62 10.84
CA PRO A 219 -10.34 11.55 10.70
C PRO A 219 -9.68 11.32 12.06
N CYS A 220 -9.18 10.11 12.31
CA CYS A 220 -8.62 9.72 13.60
C CYS A 220 -7.11 9.91 13.69
N HIS A 221 -6.37 9.54 12.65
CA HIS A 221 -4.90 9.60 12.65
C HIS A 221 -4.37 10.01 11.28
N LEU A 222 -3.26 10.75 11.30
CA LEU A 222 -2.53 11.17 10.11
C LEU A 222 -1.03 10.85 10.27
N SER A 223 -0.43 10.37 9.20
CA SER A 223 1.02 10.14 9.09
C SER A 223 1.44 10.22 7.62
N PHE A 224 2.66 9.88 7.30
CA PHE A 224 3.15 9.79 5.93
C PHE A 224 3.68 8.40 5.61
N SER A 225 3.69 8.06 4.32
CA SER A 225 4.21 6.79 3.80
C SER A 225 5.70 6.64 4.13
N PRO A 226 6.18 5.45 4.52
CA PRO A 226 7.62 5.23 4.76
C PRO A 226 8.46 5.26 3.49
N ILE A 227 7.81 5.26 2.33
CA ILE A 227 8.45 5.26 1.01
C ILE A 227 7.75 6.26 0.09
N LYS A 228 8.52 6.92 -0.78
CA LYS A 228 7.96 7.77 -1.85
C LYS A 228 7.24 6.95 -2.91
N GLY A 229 6.27 7.57 -3.58
CA GLY A 229 5.64 7.05 -4.78
C GLY A 229 6.64 6.87 -5.94
N PRO A 230 6.23 6.22 -7.05
CA PRO A 230 7.12 5.89 -8.17
C PRO A 230 7.86 7.09 -8.75
N GLU A 231 7.20 8.25 -8.85
CA GLU A 231 7.76 9.49 -9.40
C GLU A 231 8.51 10.34 -8.35
N GLY A 232 8.55 9.87 -7.09
CA GLY A 232 9.20 10.55 -5.98
C GLY A 232 8.29 11.47 -5.17
N ASN A 233 6.97 11.39 -5.33
CA ASN A 233 6.02 12.12 -4.49
C ASN A 233 6.01 11.58 -3.06
N ILE A 234 5.93 12.49 -2.09
CA ILE A 234 5.57 12.16 -0.71
C ILE A 234 4.06 11.84 -0.69
N GLU A 235 3.68 10.78 -0.01
CA GLU A 235 2.30 10.33 0.12
C GLU A 235 1.94 10.27 1.61
N TYR A 236 0.67 10.55 1.95
CA TYR A 236 0.23 10.59 3.34
C TYR A 236 -0.76 9.47 3.64
N LEU A 237 -0.78 9.02 4.88
CA LEU A 237 -1.64 7.96 5.39
C LEU A 237 -2.70 8.62 6.29
N LEU A 238 -3.97 8.50 5.94
CA LEU A 238 -5.10 9.00 6.72
C LEU A 238 -5.95 7.82 7.18
N HIS A 239 -6.20 7.74 8.49
CA HIS A 239 -7.09 6.77 9.11
C HIS A 239 -8.44 7.41 9.41
N LEU A 240 -9.50 6.75 8.97
CA LEU A 240 -10.86 7.20 9.07
C LEU A 240 -11.74 6.14 9.75
N LYS A 241 -12.67 6.55 10.59
CA LYS A 241 -13.72 5.70 11.18
C LYS A 241 -15.10 6.15 10.72
N LYS A 242 -15.95 5.17 10.42
CA LYS A 242 -17.33 5.44 10.00
C LYS A 242 -18.20 5.85 11.18
N HIS A 243 -19.01 6.87 10.97
CA HIS A 243 -20.06 7.31 11.86
C HIS A 243 -21.45 7.16 11.21
N PRO A 244 -22.52 7.04 12.01
CA PRO A 244 -23.88 7.07 11.49
C PRO A 244 -24.18 8.39 10.76
N GLU A 245 -24.98 8.33 9.70
CA GLU A 245 -25.37 9.53 8.96
C GLU A 245 -26.20 10.47 9.84
N GLY A 246 -25.97 11.77 9.68
CA GLY A 246 -26.65 12.80 10.46
C GLY A 246 -26.07 13.03 11.86
N THR A 247 -25.02 12.31 12.26
CA THR A 247 -24.35 12.56 13.54
C THR A 247 -23.25 13.61 13.38
N GLU A 248 -22.90 14.28 14.47
CA GLU A 248 -21.72 15.14 14.51
C GLU A 248 -20.45 14.27 14.44
N VAL A 249 -19.56 14.61 13.52
CA VAL A 249 -18.26 13.93 13.37
C VAL A 249 -17.22 14.72 14.15
N PRO A 250 -16.58 14.12 15.17
CA PRO A 250 -15.55 14.82 15.92
C PRO A 250 -14.29 15.09 15.08
N VAL A 251 -13.59 16.17 15.40
CA VAL A 251 -12.24 16.44 14.87
C VAL A 251 -11.25 15.82 15.85
N SER A 252 -10.77 14.63 15.58
CA SER A 252 -9.96 13.83 16.52
C SER A 252 -8.53 13.58 16.08
N LEU A 253 -8.06 14.29 15.04
CA LEU A 253 -6.62 14.25 14.70
C LEU A 253 -5.80 14.76 15.89
N ASP A 254 -4.97 13.91 16.43
CA ASP A 254 -4.05 14.16 17.55
C ASP A 254 -2.75 14.87 17.13
N VAL A 255 -2.56 15.08 15.84
CA VAL A 255 -1.40 15.74 15.23
C VAL A 255 -1.83 16.86 14.30
N SER A 256 -1.03 17.93 14.21
CA SER A 256 -1.28 18.97 13.20
C SER A 256 -0.85 18.52 11.83
N VAL A 257 -1.59 18.94 10.79
CA VAL A 257 -1.27 18.67 9.39
C VAL A 257 0.12 19.26 9.04
N GLU A 258 0.40 20.48 9.51
CA GLU A 258 1.69 21.17 9.31
C GLU A 258 2.87 20.35 9.85
N ASP A 259 2.77 19.81 11.09
CA ASP A 259 3.83 19.03 11.70
C ASP A 259 4.11 17.75 10.93
N VAL A 260 3.07 17.03 10.49
CA VAL A 260 3.21 15.81 9.69
C VAL A 260 3.84 16.10 8.33
N VAL A 261 3.45 17.19 7.67
CA VAL A 261 4.04 17.59 6.38
C VAL A 261 5.50 17.98 6.56
N LYS A 262 5.83 18.77 7.58
CA LYS A 262 7.22 19.17 7.91
C LYS A 262 8.09 17.95 8.20
N GLU A 263 7.60 17.00 8.99
CA GLU A 263 8.34 15.77 9.31
C GLU A 263 8.57 14.93 8.04
N ALA A 264 7.53 14.78 7.20
CA ALA A 264 7.62 14.01 5.95
C ALA A 264 8.68 14.57 5.01
N HIS A 265 8.72 15.90 4.82
CA HIS A 265 9.75 16.57 4.02
C HIS A 265 11.14 16.42 4.66
N GLY A 266 11.25 16.53 5.98
CA GLY A 266 12.54 16.38 6.69
C GLY A 266 13.13 14.97 6.60
N GLN A 267 12.30 13.94 6.42
CA GLN A 267 12.75 12.54 6.36
C GLN A 267 12.91 12.00 4.94
N LEU A 268 12.14 12.53 4.00
CA LEU A 268 12.03 11.95 2.66
C LEU A 268 12.64 12.82 1.54
N ASP A 269 12.91 14.11 1.76
CA ASP A 269 13.59 14.99 0.79
C ASP A 269 15.14 15.02 0.98
#